data_106cbfffbf73cc04da156801a3d758c6
#
_entry.id   106cbfffbf73cc04da156801a3d758c6
#
_cell.length_a   1.000
_cell.length_b   1.000
_cell.length_c   1.000
_cell.angle_alpha   90.00
_cell.angle_beta   90.00
_cell.angle_gamma   90.00
#
_symmetry.space_group_name_H-M   'P 1'
#
loop_
_entity.id
_entity.type
_entity.pdbx_description
1 polymer ?
#
loop_
_entity_poly.entity_id
_entity_poly.type
_entity_poly.pdbx_seq_one_letter_code
_entity_poly.pdbx_strand_id
1 'polypeptide(L)'
;MSGEVSDDFLRILAETETRVRHSAHAHWAATNRLDAVNGVATIANLVGGFAVSLLAALPVMYQSLYAPYATTVNGSLFVLGGFVSVVSVLQAVQRWGERTQGHLNAANAYSSLRRKLEILRLNLPGSAKDLEPILEEVQRLGETTPAVPGHIWRAAVRKLK
;
A
#
# COMPACT_ATOMS: atom_id res chain seq x y z
N MET A 1 8.95 -46.58 -12.49
CA MET A 1 10.15 -45.85 -12.01
C MET A 1 9.65 -44.68 -11.17
N SER A 2 9.61 -44.83 -9.85
CA SER A 2 9.32 -43.74 -8.92
C SER A 2 10.53 -42.80 -8.92
N GLY A 3 10.44 -41.67 -9.60
CA GLY A 3 11.48 -40.64 -9.56
C GLY A 3 11.63 -40.15 -8.14
N GLU A 4 12.75 -40.44 -7.53
CA GLU A 4 13.14 -39.86 -6.23
C GLU A 4 13.23 -38.35 -6.39
N VAL A 5 12.41 -37.61 -5.63
CA VAL A 5 12.46 -36.15 -5.66
C VAL A 5 13.76 -35.73 -5.00
N SER A 6 14.58 -34.94 -5.71
CA SER A 6 15.87 -34.48 -5.17
C SER A 6 15.63 -33.60 -3.93
N ASP A 7 16.37 -33.85 -2.85
CA ASP A 7 16.35 -33.04 -1.63
C ASP A 7 16.63 -31.56 -1.91
N ASP A 8 17.50 -31.30 -2.90
CA ASP A 8 17.78 -29.91 -3.37
C ASP A 8 16.55 -29.24 -3.98
N PHE A 9 15.74 -29.97 -4.77
CA PHE A 9 14.51 -29.43 -5.33
C PHE A 9 13.53 -29.03 -4.21
N LEU A 10 13.33 -29.92 -3.23
CA LEU A 10 12.44 -29.65 -2.09
C LEU A 10 12.92 -28.47 -1.26
N ARG A 11 14.21 -28.34 -1.05
CA ARG A 11 14.82 -27.21 -0.33
C ARG A 11 14.59 -25.89 -1.07
N ILE A 12 14.88 -25.83 -2.38
CA ILE A 12 14.70 -24.62 -3.20
C ILE A 12 13.21 -24.24 -3.26
N LEU A 13 12.31 -25.22 -3.40
CA LEU A 13 10.88 -25.01 -3.40
C LEU A 13 10.42 -24.36 -2.07
N ALA A 14 10.83 -24.90 -0.93
CA ALA A 14 10.47 -24.39 0.39
C ALA A 14 11.03 -22.98 0.67
N GLU A 15 12.27 -22.72 0.27
CA GLU A 15 12.89 -21.39 0.37
C GLU A 15 12.15 -20.36 -0.50
N THR A 16 11.80 -20.73 -1.74
CA THR A 16 11.07 -19.89 -2.67
C THR A 16 9.66 -19.59 -2.16
N GLU A 17 8.94 -20.60 -1.67
CA GLU A 17 7.62 -20.45 -1.06
C GLU A 17 7.66 -19.47 0.13
N THR A 18 8.65 -19.62 0.99
CA THR A 18 8.87 -18.73 2.13
C THR A 18 9.13 -17.29 1.69
N ARG A 19 10.02 -17.11 0.71
CA ARG A 19 10.35 -15.78 0.14
C ARG A 19 9.12 -15.11 -0.47
N VAL A 20 8.37 -15.83 -1.31
CA VAL A 20 7.15 -15.34 -1.97
C VAL A 20 6.09 -14.97 -0.94
N ARG A 21 5.88 -15.80 0.09
CA ARG A 21 4.95 -15.52 1.18
C ARG A 21 5.33 -14.26 1.96
N HIS A 22 6.59 -14.10 2.31
CA HIS A 22 7.08 -12.91 3.01
C HIS A 22 6.91 -11.65 2.15
N SER A 23 7.22 -11.73 0.85
CA SER A 23 7.06 -10.61 -0.09
C SER A 23 5.59 -10.21 -0.23
N ALA A 24 4.68 -11.16 -0.43
CA ALA A 24 3.25 -10.89 -0.48
C ALA A 24 2.75 -10.15 0.77
N HIS A 25 3.08 -10.67 1.96
CA HIS A 25 2.68 -10.05 3.22
C HIS A 25 3.27 -8.64 3.42
N ALA A 26 4.52 -8.43 3.03
CA ALA A 26 5.18 -7.13 3.14
C ALA A 26 4.52 -6.08 2.24
N HIS A 27 4.19 -6.46 1.00
CA HIS A 27 3.47 -5.58 0.07
C HIS A 27 2.03 -5.30 0.55
N TRP A 28 1.30 -6.28 1.07
CA TRP A 28 -0.01 -6.05 1.71
C TRP A 28 0.08 -5.09 2.89
N ALA A 29 1.08 -5.24 3.75
CA ALA A 29 1.29 -4.33 4.88
C ALA A 29 1.61 -2.89 4.41
N ALA A 30 2.39 -2.74 3.32
CA ALA A 30 2.68 -1.45 2.72
C ALA A 30 1.43 -0.81 2.10
N THR A 31 0.63 -1.59 1.36
CA THR A 31 -0.66 -1.16 0.80
C THR A 31 -1.57 -0.62 1.89
N ASN A 32 -1.84 -1.40 2.93
CA ASN A 32 -2.76 -1.01 4.01
C ASN A 32 -2.30 0.28 4.72
N ARG A 33 -0.99 0.46 4.91
CA ARG A 33 -0.46 1.66 5.55
C ARG A 33 -0.60 2.90 4.67
N LEU A 34 -0.26 2.79 3.38
CA LEU A 34 -0.37 3.89 2.43
C LEU A 34 -1.84 4.27 2.20
N ASP A 35 -2.71 3.29 2.11
CA ASP A 35 -4.15 3.51 1.95
C ASP A 35 -4.75 4.22 3.16
N ALA A 36 -4.38 3.81 4.37
CA ALA A 36 -4.81 4.50 5.59
C ALA A 36 -4.35 5.97 5.63
N VAL A 37 -3.08 6.25 5.27
CA VAL A 37 -2.56 7.63 5.21
C VAL A 37 -3.30 8.45 4.15
N ASN A 38 -3.49 7.89 2.95
CA ASN A 38 -4.22 8.55 1.88
C ASN A 38 -5.69 8.81 2.27
N GLY A 39 -6.35 7.84 2.90
CA GLY A 39 -7.71 7.97 3.40
C GLY A 39 -7.87 9.10 4.43
N VAL A 40 -6.96 9.17 5.42
CA VAL A 40 -6.96 10.25 6.42
C VAL A 40 -6.76 11.61 5.74
N ALA A 41 -5.81 11.73 4.82
CA ALA A 41 -5.56 12.99 4.10
C ALA A 41 -6.77 13.40 3.24
N THR A 42 -7.44 12.45 2.60
CA THR A 42 -8.66 12.70 1.81
C THR A 42 -9.80 13.20 2.69
N ILE A 43 -10.03 12.56 3.84
CA ILE A 43 -11.06 12.99 4.80
C ILE A 43 -10.73 14.38 5.34
N ALA A 44 -9.47 14.65 5.70
CA ALA A 44 -9.03 15.95 6.17
C ALA A 44 -9.28 17.07 5.14
N ASN A 45 -8.99 16.79 3.85
CA ASN A 45 -9.28 17.73 2.77
C ASN A 45 -10.78 17.95 2.55
N LEU A 46 -11.59 16.91 2.61
CA LEU A 46 -13.03 16.99 2.44
C LEU A 46 -13.68 17.80 3.56
N VAL A 47 -13.40 17.43 4.81
CA VAL A 47 -13.96 18.09 6.00
C VAL A 47 -13.45 19.53 6.12
N GLY A 48 -12.14 19.72 5.92
CA GLY A 48 -11.53 21.05 5.96
C GLY A 48 -12.05 21.95 4.85
N GLY A 49 -12.15 21.46 3.63
CA GLY A 49 -12.70 22.22 2.49
C GLY A 49 -14.16 22.61 2.71
N PHE A 50 -14.96 21.67 3.25
CA PHE A 50 -16.36 21.97 3.60
C PHE A 50 -16.46 23.05 4.70
N ALA A 51 -15.64 22.96 5.75
CA ALA A 51 -15.59 23.95 6.83
C ALA A 51 -15.17 25.32 6.30
N VAL A 52 -14.15 25.39 5.43
CA VAL A 52 -13.74 26.64 4.76
C VAL A 52 -14.89 27.22 3.95
N SER A 53 -15.63 26.42 3.20
CA SER A 53 -16.76 26.85 2.38
C SER A 53 -17.91 27.42 3.23
N LEU A 54 -18.22 26.75 4.35
CA LEU A 54 -19.26 27.26 5.29
C LEU A 54 -18.85 28.60 5.93
N LEU A 55 -17.61 28.71 6.41
CA LEU A 55 -17.11 29.91 7.01
C LEU A 55 -17.07 31.09 5.99
N ALA A 56 -16.71 30.82 4.76
CA ALA A 56 -16.68 31.80 3.68
C ALA A 56 -18.08 32.28 3.27
N ALA A 57 -19.12 31.49 3.48
CA ALA A 57 -20.51 31.83 3.20
C ALA A 57 -21.12 32.74 4.28
N LEU A 58 -20.59 32.78 5.52
CA LEU A 58 -21.16 33.52 6.63
C LEU A 58 -21.36 35.05 6.36
N PRO A 59 -20.40 35.80 5.80
CA PRO A 59 -20.58 37.21 5.52
C PRO A 59 -21.69 37.48 4.50
N VAL A 60 -21.94 36.53 3.58
CA VAL A 60 -22.96 36.70 2.53
C VAL A 60 -24.34 36.34 3.06
N MET A 61 -24.47 35.29 3.85
CA MET A 61 -25.77 34.76 4.29
C MET A 61 -26.23 35.34 5.62
N TYR A 62 -25.32 35.71 6.52
CA TYR A 62 -25.62 36.13 7.89
C TYR A 62 -24.73 37.27 8.35
N GLN A 63 -24.84 38.45 7.68
CA GLN A 63 -23.99 39.60 7.94
C GLN A 63 -24.05 40.07 9.41
N SER A 64 -25.20 40.05 10.06
CA SER A 64 -25.36 40.47 11.46
C SER A 64 -24.65 39.51 12.46
N LEU A 65 -24.57 38.22 12.15
CA LEU A 65 -23.85 37.27 12.96
C LEU A 65 -22.34 37.28 12.69
N TYR A 66 -21.96 37.61 11.46
CA TYR A 66 -20.56 37.68 11.05
C TYR A 66 -19.84 38.93 11.61
N ALA A 67 -20.48 40.12 11.56
CA ALA A 67 -19.85 41.39 11.89
C ALA A 67 -19.10 41.42 13.24
N PRO A 68 -19.66 40.92 14.37
CA PRO A 68 -18.95 40.91 15.66
C PRO A 68 -17.78 39.91 15.71
N TYR A 69 -17.74 38.93 14.84
CA TYR A 69 -16.73 37.84 14.83
C TYR A 69 -15.83 37.86 13.61
N ALA A 70 -15.89 38.91 12.78
CA ALA A 70 -15.20 38.98 11.49
C ALA A 70 -13.70 38.60 11.57
N THR A 71 -12.99 39.15 12.55
CA THR A 71 -11.55 38.87 12.75
C THR A 71 -11.30 37.41 13.05
N THR A 72 -12.10 36.79 13.92
CA THR A 72 -11.96 35.39 14.31
C THR A 72 -12.30 34.47 13.14
N VAL A 73 -13.37 34.74 12.39
CA VAL A 73 -13.79 33.96 11.23
C VAL A 73 -12.73 34.07 10.13
N ASN A 74 -12.22 35.25 9.82
CA ASN A 74 -11.18 35.42 8.81
C ASN A 74 -9.87 34.76 9.22
N GLY A 75 -9.48 34.84 10.49
CA GLY A 75 -8.32 34.12 11.03
C GLY A 75 -8.48 32.61 10.91
N SER A 76 -9.66 32.08 11.22
CA SER A 76 -9.96 30.65 11.08
C SER A 76 -9.94 30.23 9.61
N LEU A 77 -10.47 31.00 8.70
CA LEU A 77 -10.41 30.75 7.26
C LEU A 77 -8.96 30.64 6.75
N PHE A 78 -8.11 31.58 7.19
CA PHE A 78 -6.70 31.59 6.81
C PHE A 78 -5.98 30.32 7.30
N VAL A 79 -6.17 29.97 8.57
CA VAL A 79 -5.52 28.77 9.15
C VAL A 79 -6.04 27.49 8.52
N LEU A 80 -7.36 27.33 8.42
CA LEU A 80 -7.97 26.13 7.83
C LEU A 80 -7.64 26.00 6.34
N GLY A 81 -7.75 27.09 5.59
CA GLY A 81 -7.41 27.10 4.16
C GLY A 81 -5.94 26.77 3.92
N GLY A 82 -5.04 27.32 4.74
CA GLY A 82 -3.62 26.98 4.72
C GLY A 82 -3.38 25.51 5.02
N PHE A 83 -4.03 24.95 6.05
CA PHE A 83 -3.92 23.54 6.39
C PHE A 83 -4.39 22.63 5.24
N VAL A 84 -5.58 22.88 4.68
CA VAL A 84 -6.13 22.11 3.55
C VAL A 84 -5.19 22.19 2.35
N SER A 85 -4.64 23.37 2.06
CA SER A 85 -3.69 23.54 0.96
C SER A 85 -2.42 22.70 1.15
N VAL A 86 -1.84 22.73 2.36
CA VAL A 86 -0.64 21.92 2.68
C VAL A 86 -0.94 20.44 2.53
N VAL A 87 -2.06 19.95 3.07
CA VAL A 87 -2.43 18.51 2.95
C VAL A 87 -2.62 18.13 1.48
N SER A 88 -3.28 19.00 0.68
CA SER A 88 -3.48 18.76 -0.75
C SER A 88 -2.16 18.67 -1.52
N VAL A 89 -1.23 19.58 -1.26
CA VAL A 89 0.12 19.56 -1.87
C VAL A 89 0.87 18.29 -1.46
N LEU A 90 0.83 17.90 -0.18
CA LEU A 90 1.46 16.67 0.27
C LEU A 90 0.87 15.44 -0.41
N GLN A 91 -0.45 15.35 -0.59
CA GLN A 91 -1.10 14.27 -1.33
C GLN A 91 -0.62 14.21 -2.78
N ALA A 92 -0.57 15.36 -3.46
CA ALA A 92 -0.14 15.44 -4.85
C ALA A 92 1.33 15.02 -5.03
N VAL A 93 2.23 15.51 -4.17
CA VAL A 93 3.68 15.23 -4.25
C VAL A 93 3.97 13.77 -3.87
N GLN A 94 3.34 13.26 -2.81
CA GLN A 94 3.62 11.90 -2.32
C GLN A 94 2.97 10.82 -3.18
N ARG A 95 1.95 11.14 -3.97
CA ARG A 95 1.25 10.22 -4.89
C ARG A 95 0.86 8.92 -4.17
N TRP A 96 0.33 9.03 -2.96
CA TRP A 96 0.03 7.87 -2.10
C TRP A 96 -0.88 6.85 -2.80
N GLY A 97 -1.89 7.30 -3.54
CA GLY A 97 -2.79 6.40 -4.28
C GLY A 97 -2.07 5.53 -5.29
N GLU A 98 -1.15 6.11 -6.07
CA GLU A 98 -0.37 5.35 -7.07
C GLU A 98 0.60 4.36 -6.40
N ARG A 99 1.25 4.79 -5.31
CA ARG A 99 2.12 3.90 -4.53
C ARG A 99 1.35 2.74 -3.91
N THR A 100 0.14 3.01 -3.38
CA THR A 100 -0.76 1.98 -2.87
C THR A 100 -1.08 0.97 -3.95
N GLN A 101 -1.46 1.43 -5.16
CA GLN A 101 -1.78 0.56 -6.28
C GLN A 101 -0.56 -0.27 -6.73
N GLY A 102 0.63 0.33 -6.75
CA GLY A 102 1.88 -0.38 -7.06
C GLY A 102 2.15 -1.54 -6.09
N HIS A 103 2.02 -1.29 -4.78
CA HIS A 103 2.17 -2.35 -3.78
C HIS A 103 1.04 -3.39 -3.83
N LEU A 104 -0.20 -2.99 -4.11
CA LEU A 104 -1.33 -3.90 -4.28
C LEU A 104 -1.10 -4.86 -5.46
N ASN A 105 -0.67 -4.33 -6.60
CA ASN A 105 -0.35 -5.14 -7.78
C ASN A 105 0.77 -6.15 -7.48
N ALA A 106 1.83 -5.71 -6.77
CA ALA A 106 2.90 -6.59 -6.34
C ALA A 106 2.41 -7.68 -5.38
N ALA A 107 1.59 -7.34 -4.38
CA ALA A 107 1.01 -8.30 -3.44
C ALA A 107 0.17 -9.37 -4.15
N ASN A 108 -0.64 -8.97 -5.13
CA ASN A 108 -1.45 -9.88 -5.94
C ASN A 108 -0.57 -10.79 -6.80
N ALA A 109 0.48 -10.26 -7.43
CA ALA A 109 1.42 -11.04 -8.24
C ALA A 109 2.15 -12.09 -7.38
N TYR A 110 2.69 -11.72 -6.23
CA TYR A 110 3.30 -12.68 -5.29
C TYR A 110 2.29 -13.71 -4.75
N SER A 111 1.03 -13.31 -4.52
CA SER A 111 -0.02 -14.24 -4.10
C SER A 111 -0.37 -15.25 -5.20
N SER A 112 -0.33 -14.84 -6.47
CA SER A 112 -0.49 -15.73 -7.62
C SER A 112 0.67 -16.74 -7.72
N LEU A 113 1.91 -16.27 -7.55
CA LEU A 113 3.09 -17.15 -7.51
C LEU A 113 3.02 -18.17 -6.38
N ARG A 114 2.56 -17.75 -5.21
CA ARG A 114 2.35 -18.67 -4.09
C ARG A 114 1.40 -19.82 -4.47
N ARG A 115 0.29 -19.53 -5.14
CA ARG A 115 -0.64 -20.56 -5.62
C ARG A 115 0.01 -21.50 -6.63
N LYS A 116 0.83 -21.00 -7.55
CA LYS A 116 1.59 -21.82 -8.50
C LYS A 116 2.53 -22.79 -7.77
N LEU A 117 3.23 -22.30 -6.73
CA LEU A 117 4.11 -23.13 -5.89
C LEU A 117 3.33 -24.19 -5.09
N GLU A 118 2.16 -23.84 -4.53
CA GLU A 118 1.28 -24.78 -3.85
C GLU A 118 0.81 -25.90 -4.79
N ILE A 119 0.43 -25.57 -6.04
CA ILE A 119 0.04 -26.55 -7.07
C ILE A 119 1.22 -27.45 -7.43
N LEU A 120 2.41 -26.87 -7.63
CA LEU A 120 3.61 -27.64 -7.93
C LEU A 120 3.94 -28.63 -6.81
N ARG A 121 3.81 -28.20 -5.56
CA ARG A 121 4.02 -29.04 -4.38
C ARG A 121 3.02 -30.21 -4.29
N LEU A 122 1.77 -30.01 -4.68
CA LEU A 122 0.73 -31.05 -4.69
C LEU A 122 0.95 -32.07 -5.81
N ASN A 123 1.61 -31.69 -6.89
CA ASN A 123 1.86 -32.52 -8.07
C ASN A 123 3.26 -33.17 -8.05
N LEU A 124 3.85 -33.38 -6.87
CA LEU A 124 5.12 -34.09 -6.76
C LEU A 124 4.98 -35.57 -7.23
N PRO A 125 5.99 -36.13 -7.93
CA PRO A 125 7.33 -35.60 -8.14
C PRO A 125 7.42 -34.57 -9.28
N GLY A 126 7.77 -33.32 -8.94
CA GLY A 126 8.04 -32.25 -9.89
C GLY A 126 9.50 -32.28 -10.38
N SER A 127 9.79 -31.60 -11.45
CA SER A 127 11.13 -31.46 -12.00
C SER A 127 11.66 -30.03 -11.83
N ALA A 128 12.98 -29.86 -11.91
CA ALA A 128 13.61 -28.54 -11.90
C ALA A 128 13.07 -27.63 -13.03
N LYS A 129 12.68 -28.21 -14.17
CA LYS A 129 12.07 -27.49 -15.28
C LYS A 129 10.73 -26.85 -14.95
N ASP A 130 9.97 -27.43 -14.00
CA ASP A 130 8.68 -26.88 -13.59
C ASP A 130 8.85 -25.71 -12.63
N LEU A 131 9.98 -25.65 -11.91
CA LEU A 131 10.29 -24.59 -10.96
C LEU A 131 10.97 -23.37 -11.62
N GLU A 132 11.75 -23.59 -12.69
CA GLU A 132 12.53 -22.56 -13.36
C GLU A 132 11.70 -21.32 -13.77
N PRO A 133 10.54 -21.44 -14.46
CA PRO A 133 9.74 -20.27 -14.85
C PRO A 133 9.17 -19.51 -13.63
N ILE A 134 8.96 -20.18 -12.51
CA ILE A 134 8.51 -19.54 -11.28
C ILE A 134 9.66 -18.73 -10.66
N LEU A 135 10.88 -19.24 -10.66
CA LEU A 135 12.07 -18.54 -10.16
C LEU A 135 12.36 -17.30 -10.99
N GLU A 136 12.29 -17.38 -12.31
CA GLU A 136 12.42 -16.23 -13.21
C GLU A 136 11.37 -15.16 -12.92
N GLU A 137 10.12 -15.56 -12.71
CA GLU A 137 9.03 -14.62 -12.40
C GLU A 137 9.23 -13.98 -11.02
N VAL A 138 9.72 -14.72 -10.00
CA VAL A 138 10.09 -14.17 -8.68
C VAL A 138 11.20 -13.13 -8.81
N GLN A 139 12.23 -13.42 -9.61
CA GLN A 139 13.31 -12.47 -9.86
C GLN A 139 12.80 -11.21 -10.54
N ARG A 140 12.06 -11.36 -11.63
CA ARG A 140 11.46 -10.25 -12.38
C ARG A 140 10.59 -9.35 -11.49
N LEU A 141 9.75 -9.94 -10.62
CA LEU A 141 8.96 -9.18 -9.66
C LEU A 141 9.83 -8.45 -8.65
N GLY A 142 10.92 -9.08 -8.18
CA GLY A 142 11.86 -8.42 -7.29
C GLY A 142 12.52 -7.16 -7.88
N GLU A 143 12.71 -7.14 -9.20
CA GLU A 143 13.31 -6.01 -9.93
C GLU A 143 12.30 -4.92 -10.29
N THR A 144 11.04 -5.29 -10.57
CA THR A 144 10.02 -4.38 -11.12
C THR A 144 9.06 -3.82 -10.06
N THR A 145 8.98 -4.43 -8.89
CA THR A 145 8.03 -3.99 -7.85
C THR A 145 8.62 -2.89 -6.96
N PRO A 146 7.76 -2.01 -6.40
CA PRO A 146 8.23 -0.97 -5.49
C PRO A 146 8.93 -1.56 -4.27
N ALA A 147 10.03 -0.95 -3.83
CA ALA A 147 10.72 -1.37 -2.62
C ALA A 147 9.85 -1.17 -1.37
N VAL A 148 9.69 -2.22 -0.56
CA VAL A 148 9.01 -2.12 0.73
C VAL A 148 9.95 -1.52 1.77
N PRO A 149 9.55 -0.45 2.50
CA PRO A 149 10.35 0.12 3.57
C PRO A 149 10.74 -0.92 4.62
N GLY A 150 12.01 -0.92 5.05
CA GLY A 150 12.57 -1.99 5.89
C GLY A 150 11.85 -2.19 7.24
N HIS A 151 11.25 -1.13 7.81
CA HIS A 151 10.45 -1.25 9.04
C HIS A 151 9.12 -1.98 8.82
N ILE A 152 8.47 -1.78 7.65
CA ILE A 152 7.24 -2.48 7.25
C ILE A 152 7.56 -3.96 6.98
N TRP A 153 8.64 -4.21 6.23
CA TRP A 153 9.12 -5.56 5.97
C TRP A 153 9.34 -6.36 7.26
N ARG A 154 10.14 -5.81 8.18
CA ARG A 154 10.42 -6.47 9.47
C ARG A 154 9.16 -6.74 10.30
N ALA A 155 8.21 -5.80 10.30
CA ALA A 155 6.94 -5.98 11.00
C ALA A 155 6.06 -7.07 10.37
N ALA A 156 6.01 -7.15 9.02
CA ALA A 156 5.25 -8.14 8.28
C ALA A 156 5.80 -9.56 8.49
N VAL A 157 7.13 -9.72 8.36
CA VAL A 157 7.79 -11.04 8.53
C VAL A 157 7.68 -11.56 9.97
N ARG A 158 7.70 -10.66 10.98
CA ARG A 158 7.55 -11.05 12.39
C ARG A 158 6.19 -11.68 12.70
N LYS A 159 5.14 -11.32 11.97
CA LYS A 159 3.78 -11.88 12.14
C LYS A 159 3.62 -13.28 11.52
N LEU A 160 4.59 -13.75 10.76
CA LEU A 160 4.56 -15.05 10.08
C LEU A 160 5.37 -16.15 10.79
N LYS A 161 6.10 -15.78 11.82
CA LYS A 161 6.78 -16.71 12.74
C LYS A 161 5.83 -17.14 13.85
#